data_435e857da9dcd44a34e8d5f8a3aebf1d
#
_entry.id   435e857da9dcd44a34e8d5f8a3aebf1d
#
_cell.length_a   1.000
_cell.length_b   1.000
_cell.length_c   1.000
_cell.angle_alpha   90.00
_cell.angle_beta   90.00
_cell.angle_gamma   90.00
#
_symmetry.space_group_name_H-M   'P 1'
#
loop_
_entity.id
_entity.type
_entity.pdbx_description
1 polymer ?
#
loop_
_entity_poly.entity_id
_entity_poly.type
_entity_poly.pdbx_seq_one_letter_code
_entity_poly.pdbx_strand_id
1 'polypeptide(L)'
;MYKRQAETRPYLQGARLTSSCFAQMGFDTTVITDNMVAYSMEREHIDVFTSAADSIARDGHIANKIGTFQIAILAKYFGVPYYVTGIPDRDKKSKDDIVIEMRDPGQVLSYRGIPNTVPQVKAIYPSFDVVPPHLISGVVTDKGVYVPYVLDQYFDTEAKVFY
;
A
#
# COMPACT_ATOMS: atom_id res chain seq x y z
N MET A 1 -16.23 10.73 -8.99
CA MET A 1 -15.35 9.64 -8.45
C MET A 1 -15.22 9.85 -6.95
N TYR A 2 -15.48 8.84 -6.15
CA TYR A 2 -15.27 8.88 -4.71
C TYR A 2 -14.05 8.05 -4.29
N LYS A 3 -13.50 8.36 -3.13
CA LYS A 3 -12.33 7.70 -2.55
C LYS A 3 -12.63 7.23 -1.13
N ARG A 4 -12.22 5.99 -0.81
CA ARG A 4 -12.13 5.49 0.55
C ARG A 4 -10.65 5.35 0.90
N GLN A 5 -10.20 6.15 1.84
CA GLN A 5 -8.80 6.21 2.24
C GLN A 5 -8.63 5.59 3.63
N ALA A 6 -7.92 4.47 3.70
CA ALA A 6 -7.50 3.90 4.99
C ALA A 6 -6.58 4.87 5.73
N GLU A 7 -6.79 5.04 7.05
CA GLU A 7 -6.05 6.02 7.86
C GLU A 7 -4.55 5.75 7.98
N THR A 8 -4.14 4.50 7.84
CA THR A 8 -2.75 4.03 7.92
C THR A 8 -2.13 4.21 9.32
N ARG A 9 -2.68 3.50 10.33
CA ARG A 9 -2.09 3.45 11.68
C ARG A 9 -0.70 2.79 11.66
N PRO A 10 0.22 3.15 12.56
CA PRO A 10 0.11 4.19 13.60
C PRO A 10 0.45 5.61 13.12
N TYR A 11 1.15 5.78 11.99
CA TYR A 11 1.65 7.08 11.55
C TYR A 11 0.58 7.99 10.92
N LEU A 12 -0.56 7.43 10.48
CA LEU A 12 -1.74 8.12 9.95
C LEU A 12 -1.48 8.93 8.66
N GLN A 13 -0.54 8.54 7.81
CA GLN A 13 -0.27 9.27 6.56
C GLN A 13 -1.46 9.21 5.59
N GLY A 14 -2.24 8.14 5.61
CA GLY A 14 -3.48 8.05 4.83
C GLY A 14 -4.48 9.14 5.22
N ALA A 15 -4.72 9.30 6.53
CA ALA A 15 -5.62 10.33 7.04
C ALA A 15 -5.05 11.75 6.92
N ARG A 16 -3.74 11.91 7.18
CA ARG A 16 -3.12 13.24 7.28
C ARG A 16 -2.71 13.84 5.93
N LEU A 17 -2.23 13.01 5.01
CA LEU A 17 -1.67 13.47 3.74
C LEU A 17 -2.56 13.09 2.56
N THR A 18 -2.73 11.80 2.31
CA THR A 18 -3.40 11.30 1.11
C THR A 18 -4.84 11.79 1.00
N SER A 19 -5.61 11.69 2.09
CA SER A 19 -7.00 12.16 2.09
C SER A 19 -7.11 13.67 1.89
N SER A 20 -6.21 14.44 2.52
CA SER A 20 -6.19 15.90 2.37
C SER A 20 -5.87 16.33 0.94
N CYS A 21 -4.88 15.68 0.30
CA CYS A 21 -4.55 15.94 -1.10
C CYS A 21 -5.73 15.66 -2.03
N PHE A 22 -6.39 14.49 -1.88
CA PHE A 22 -7.54 14.16 -2.72
C PHE A 22 -8.73 15.11 -2.50
N ALA A 23 -9.01 15.48 -1.26
CA ALA A 23 -10.07 16.45 -0.96
C ALA A 23 -9.77 17.83 -1.58
N GLN A 24 -8.53 18.31 -1.50
CA GLN A 24 -8.09 19.56 -2.13
C GLN A 24 -8.16 19.52 -3.66
N MET A 25 -7.98 18.33 -4.26
CA MET A 25 -8.16 18.11 -5.70
C MET A 25 -9.64 18.00 -6.11
N GLY A 26 -10.59 18.12 -5.20
CA GLY A 26 -12.02 18.06 -5.46
C GLY A 26 -12.63 16.67 -5.53
N PHE A 27 -11.91 15.63 -5.07
CA PHE A 27 -12.49 14.29 -4.97
C PHE A 27 -13.35 14.14 -3.71
N ASP A 28 -14.49 13.47 -3.85
CA ASP A 28 -15.29 13.01 -2.71
C ASP A 28 -14.49 11.98 -1.90
N THR A 29 -13.90 12.42 -0.80
CA THR A 29 -12.92 11.65 -0.05
C THR A 29 -13.42 11.37 1.36
N THR A 30 -13.51 10.09 1.71
CA THR A 30 -13.87 9.63 3.05
C THR A 30 -12.70 8.85 3.66
N VAL A 31 -12.28 9.24 4.86
CA VAL A 31 -11.31 8.47 5.65
C VAL A 31 -12.04 7.33 6.36
N ILE A 32 -11.46 6.15 6.29
CA ILE A 32 -11.87 4.97 7.05
C ILE A 32 -10.72 4.50 7.93
N THR A 33 -11.01 3.83 9.04
CA THR A 33 -9.96 3.15 9.79
C THR A 33 -9.48 1.90 9.04
N ASP A 34 -8.25 1.44 9.30
CA ASP A 34 -7.64 0.34 8.54
C ASP A 34 -8.44 -0.97 8.65
N ASN A 35 -9.17 -1.17 9.74
CA ASN A 35 -10.03 -2.34 9.94
C ASN A 35 -11.44 -2.23 9.31
N MET A 36 -11.76 -1.10 8.66
CA MET A 36 -13.04 -0.90 7.95
C MET A 36 -12.97 -1.28 6.47
N VAL A 37 -11.80 -1.67 5.95
CA VAL A 37 -11.63 -1.93 4.51
C VAL A 37 -12.56 -3.03 4.01
N ALA A 38 -12.66 -4.15 4.73
CA ALA A 38 -13.57 -5.26 4.35
C ALA A 38 -15.04 -4.79 4.30
N TYR A 39 -15.47 -4.03 5.31
CA TYR A 39 -16.82 -3.46 5.35
C TYR A 39 -17.10 -2.57 4.13
N SER A 40 -16.14 -1.69 3.78
CA SER A 40 -16.28 -0.80 2.62
C SER A 40 -16.32 -1.58 1.31
N MET A 41 -15.48 -2.59 1.13
CA MET A 41 -15.47 -3.43 -0.08
C MET A 41 -16.76 -4.27 -0.23
N GLU A 42 -17.33 -4.70 0.90
CA GLU A 42 -18.59 -5.45 0.90
C GLU A 42 -19.81 -4.58 0.61
N ARG A 43 -19.83 -3.36 1.16
CA ARG A 43 -21.02 -2.50 1.17
C ARG A 43 -21.06 -1.44 0.08
N GLU A 44 -19.90 -1.10 -0.45
CA GLU A 44 -19.76 -0.06 -1.44
C GLU A 44 -19.16 -0.65 -2.72
N HIS A 45 -19.50 -0.07 -3.87
CA HIS A 45 -18.90 -0.51 -5.12
C HIS A 45 -17.50 0.10 -5.27
N ILE A 46 -16.48 -0.68 -4.91
CA ILE A 46 -15.07 -0.29 -5.06
C ILE A 46 -14.53 -0.87 -6.37
N ASP A 47 -14.22 0.00 -7.33
CA ASP A 47 -13.76 -0.42 -8.66
C ASP A 47 -12.29 -0.85 -8.66
N VAL A 48 -11.46 -0.25 -7.79
CA VAL A 48 -10.02 -0.48 -7.80
C VAL A 48 -9.39 -0.15 -6.44
N PHE A 49 -8.43 -0.96 -6.04
CA PHE A 49 -7.47 -0.64 -4.98
C PHE A 49 -6.15 -0.19 -5.61
N THR A 50 -5.57 0.90 -5.10
CA THR A 50 -4.26 1.38 -5.53
C THR A 50 -3.38 1.73 -4.34
N SER A 51 -2.09 1.46 -4.46
CA SER A 51 -1.07 1.97 -3.54
C SER A 51 0.20 2.37 -4.29
N ALA A 52 1.05 3.16 -3.66
CA ALA A 52 2.45 3.22 -4.04
C ALA A 52 3.17 1.94 -3.59
N ALA A 53 4.47 1.87 -3.84
CA ALA A 53 5.37 0.91 -3.25
C ALA A 53 6.65 1.62 -2.78
N ASP A 54 7.11 1.28 -1.58
CA ASP A 54 8.41 1.70 -1.06
C ASP A 54 9.54 0.87 -1.70
N SER A 55 9.20 -0.34 -2.16
CA SER A 55 10.13 -1.22 -2.89
C SER A 55 9.34 -2.18 -3.77
N ILE A 56 9.88 -2.44 -4.97
CA ILE A 56 9.32 -3.38 -5.95
C ILE A 56 10.44 -4.33 -6.40
N ALA A 57 10.41 -5.57 -5.96
CA ALA A 57 11.37 -6.59 -6.38
C ALA A 57 11.05 -7.11 -7.79
N ARG A 58 12.08 -7.61 -8.49
CA ARG A 58 11.98 -8.10 -9.87
C ARG A 58 11.08 -9.33 -10.02
N ASP A 59 10.93 -10.13 -8.95
CA ASP A 59 10.02 -11.27 -8.90
C ASP A 59 8.54 -10.88 -8.68
N GLY A 60 8.26 -9.57 -8.59
CA GLY A 60 6.92 -9.01 -8.42
C GLY A 60 6.44 -8.85 -6.99
N HIS A 61 7.23 -9.21 -5.99
CA HIS A 61 6.91 -8.83 -4.61
C HIS A 61 7.11 -7.34 -4.41
N ILE A 62 6.21 -6.73 -3.66
CA ILE A 62 6.33 -5.31 -3.28
C ILE A 62 6.34 -5.16 -1.77
N ALA A 63 7.06 -4.16 -1.28
CA ALA A 63 6.88 -3.66 0.09
C ALA A 63 6.21 -2.29 0.05
N ASN A 64 5.23 -2.12 0.91
CA ASN A 64 4.57 -0.84 1.11
C ASN A 64 4.15 -0.71 2.58
N LYS A 65 3.64 0.45 2.94
CA LYS A 65 3.23 0.74 4.31
C LYS A 65 2.40 -0.39 4.91
N ILE A 66 2.73 -0.75 6.17
CA ILE A 66 2.03 -1.80 6.93
C ILE A 66 0.50 -1.67 6.77
N GLY A 67 -0.16 -2.79 6.50
CA GLY A 67 -1.59 -2.86 6.17
C GLY A 67 -1.88 -3.03 4.68
N THR A 68 -0.94 -2.75 3.78
CA THR A 68 -1.12 -2.93 2.33
C THR A 68 -1.39 -4.39 1.98
N PHE A 69 -0.68 -5.33 2.60
CA PHE A 69 -0.89 -6.76 2.37
C PHE A 69 -2.29 -7.21 2.81
N GLN A 70 -2.77 -6.75 3.97
CA GLN A 70 -4.14 -7.00 4.42
C GLN A 70 -5.17 -6.51 3.40
N ILE A 71 -5.01 -5.28 2.87
CA ILE A 71 -5.93 -4.72 1.87
C ILE A 71 -5.85 -5.50 0.57
N ALA A 72 -4.66 -5.93 0.13
CA ALA A 72 -4.49 -6.74 -1.08
C ALA A 72 -5.21 -8.10 -0.99
N ILE A 73 -5.18 -8.75 0.18
CA ILE A 73 -5.93 -9.99 0.44
C ILE A 73 -7.44 -9.73 0.33
N LEU A 74 -7.93 -8.65 0.95
CA LEU A 74 -9.34 -8.26 0.87
C LEU A 74 -9.77 -7.91 -0.55
N ALA A 75 -8.95 -7.14 -1.27
CA ALA A 75 -9.19 -6.82 -2.67
C ALA A 75 -9.35 -8.08 -3.53
N LYS A 76 -8.46 -9.07 -3.35
CA LYS A 76 -8.55 -10.36 -4.02
C LYS A 76 -9.82 -11.12 -3.66
N TYR A 77 -10.19 -11.13 -2.37
CA TYR A 77 -11.40 -11.80 -1.89
C TYR A 77 -12.68 -11.20 -2.49
N PHE A 78 -12.76 -9.87 -2.58
CA PHE A 78 -13.91 -9.16 -3.12
C PHE A 78 -13.88 -8.96 -4.65
N GLY A 79 -12.85 -9.47 -5.34
CA GLY A 79 -12.70 -9.31 -6.80
C GLY A 79 -12.32 -7.90 -7.25
N VAL A 80 -11.79 -7.07 -6.34
CA VAL A 80 -11.32 -5.71 -6.63
C VAL A 80 -9.89 -5.78 -7.18
N PRO A 81 -9.62 -5.27 -8.40
CA PRO A 81 -8.28 -5.28 -8.95
C PRO A 81 -7.36 -4.34 -8.15
N TYR A 82 -6.12 -4.78 -7.90
CA TYR A 82 -5.11 -4.02 -7.20
C TYR A 82 -3.98 -3.60 -8.13
N TYR A 83 -3.76 -2.28 -8.26
CA TYR A 83 -2.67 -1.70 -9.03
C TYR A 83 -1.69 -0.97 -8.12
N VAL A 84 -0.41 -1.27 -8.31
CA VAL A 84 0.71 -0.67 -7.59
C VAL A 84 1.37 0.38 -8.48
N THR A 85 1.67 1.55 -7.94
CA THR A 85 2.43 2.59 -8.66
C THR A 85 3.85 2.66 -8.12
N GLY A 86 4.84 2.59 -9.01
CA GLY A 86 6.26 2.70 -8.63
C GLY A 86 7.20 2.20 -9.71
N ILE A 87 8.48 2.32 -9.42
CA ILE A 87 9.57 1.90 -10.30
C ILE A 87 10.21 0.64 -9.71
N PRO A 88 10.37 -0.45 -10.49
CA PRO A 88 11.04 -1.65 -10.01
C PRO A 88 12.50 -1.39 -9.62
N ASP A 89 12.91 -1.94 -8.48
CA ASP A 89 14.28 -1.85 -7.96
C ASP A 89 15.20 -2.79 -8.74
N ARG A 90 16.22 -2.25 -9.41
CA ARG A 90 17.17 -3.04 -10.19
C ARG A 90 17.93 -4.06 -9.35
N ASP A 91 18.26 -3.69 -8.12
CA ASP A 91 19.13 -4.46 -7.22
C ASP A 91 18.38 -5.48 -6.36
N LYS A 92 17.04 -5.45 -6.36
CA LYS A 92 16.22 -6.39 -5.61
C LYS A 92 15.64 -7.47 -6.52
N LYS A 93 16.23 -8.66 -6.47
CA LYS A 93 15.83 -9.78 -7.34
C LYS A 93 14.55 -10.46 -6.85
N SER A 94 14.37 -10.53 -5.54
CA SER A 94 13.26 -11.25 -4.91
C SER A 94 12.83 -10.58 -3.59
N LYS A 95 11.76 -11.13 -3.00
CA LYS A 95 11.31 -10.72 -1.66
C LYS A 95 12.40 -10.80 -0.58
N ASP A 96 13.38 -11.69 -0.75
CA ASP A 96 14.43 -11.90 0.25
C ASP A 96 15.42 -10.73 0.30
N ASP A 97 15.44 -9.90 -0.74
CA ASP A 97 16.22 -8.66 -0.79
C ASP A 97 15.48 -7.47 -0.15
N ILE A 98 14.22 -7.66 0.29
CA ILE A 98 13.41 -6.64 0.93
C ILE A 98 13.60 -6.72 2.45
N VAL A 99 14.23 -5.70 3.03
CA VAL A 99 14.41 -5.59 4.48
C VAL A 99 13.32 -4.73 5.08
N ILE A 100 12.59 -5.27 6.06
CA ILE A 100 11.52 -4.54 6.75
C ILE A 100 12.09 -3.82 7.97
N GLU A 101 12.00 -2.50 7.95
CA GLU A 101 12.37 -1.64 9.08
C GLU A 101 11.40 -1.84 10.25
N MET A 102 11.94 -2.11 11.44
CA MET A 102 11.15 -2.11 12.68
C MET A 102 11.27 -0.73 13.34
N ARG A 103 10.13 -0.15 13.69
CA ARG A 103 10.02 1.18 14.32
C ARG A 103 9.69 1.10 15.79
N ASP A 104 9.69 2.28 16.46
CA ASP A 104 9.36 2.39 17.87
C ASP A 104 7.93 1.88 18.15
N PRO A 105 7.78 0.77 18.89
CA PRO A 105 6.48 0.21 19.25
C PRO A 105 5.63 1.15 20.12
N GLY A 106 6.23 2.15 20.76
CA GLY A 106 5.51 3.17 21.53
C GLY A 106 4.47 3.92 20.68
N GLN A 107 4.70 4.05 19.38
CA GLN A 107 3.73 4.66 18.45
C GLN A 107 2.45 3.82 18.25
N VAL A 108 2.52 2.52 18.49
CA VAL A 108 1.34 1.64 18.50
C VAL A 108 0.58 1.74 19.81
N LEU A 109 1.31 1.87 20.91
CA LEU A 109 0.78 1.89 22.29
C LEU A 109 0.21 3.25 22.70
N SER A 110 0.35 4.28 21.87
CA SER A 110 -0.14 5.62 22.18
C SER A 110 -0.83 6.27 20.97
N TYR A 111 -1.64 7.26 21.25
CA TYR A 111 -2.24 8.14 20.27
C TYR A 111 -2.13 9.59 20.75
N ARG A 112 -1.49 10.46 19.95
CA ARG A 112 -1.21 11.87 20.29
C ARG A 112 -0.53 12.04 21.67
N GLY A 113 0.39 11.11 22.01
CA GLY A 113 1.10 11.13 23.27
C GLY A 113 0.30 10.56 24.47
N ILE A 114 -0.93 10.12 24.26
CA ILE A 114 -1.77 9.52 25.30
C ILE A 114 -1.65 7.99 25.18
N PRO A 115 -1.26 7.27 26.23
CA PRO A 115 -1.25 5.81 26.24
C PRO A 115 -2.63 5.20 25.96
N ASN A 116 -2.66 4.19 25.08
CA ASN A 116 -3.90 3.47 24.74
C ASN A 116 -4.13 2.25 25.62
N THR A 117 -3.13 1.88 26.44
CA THR A 117 -3.16 0.64 27.22
C THR A 117 -2.29 0.79 28.48
N VAL A 118 -2.28 -0.24 29.31
CA VAL A 118 -1.46 -0.29 30.55
C VAL A 118 0.01 -0.58 30.23
N PRO A 119 0.98 -0.19 31.10
CA PRO A 119 2.41 -0.27 30.81
C PRO A 119 2.96 -1.68 30.53
N GLN A 120 2.24 -2.73 30.95
CA GLN A 120 2.67 -4.12 30.77
C GLN A 120 2.46 -4.65 29.34
N VAL A 121 1.63 -3.97 28.51
CA VAL A 121 1.34 -4.39 27.14
C VAL A 121 2.52 -4.06 26.25
N LYS A 122 2.92 -5.04 25.43
CA LYS A 122 3.97 -4.90 24.43
C LYS A 122 3.37 -4.70 23.04
N ALA A 123 4.11 -4.09 22.15
CA ALA A 123 3.72 -3.93 20.74
C ALA A 123 4.89 -4.29 19.80
N ILE A 124 4.55 -4.48 18.53
CA ILE A 124 5.49 -4.53 17.41
C ILE A 124 5.08 -3.48 16.39
N TYR A 125 6.06 -2.90 15.68
CA TYR A 125 5.78 -1.96 14.62
C TYR A 125 6.70 -2.21 13.41
N PRO A 126 6.36 -3.17 12.53
CA PRO A 126 6.97 -3.22 11.20
C PRO A 126 6.48 -2.04 10.38
N SER A 127 7.40 -1.32 9.71
CA SER A 127 7.04 -0.14 8.90
C SER A 127 6.26 -0.51 7.66
N PHE A 128 6.57 -1.67 7.09
CA PHE A 128 6.05 -2.17 5.82
C PHE A 128 5.60 -3.62 5.95
N ASP A 129 4.76 -4.05 5.02
CA ASP A 129 4.51 -5.46 4.76
C ASP A 129 4.83 -5.81 3.31
N VAL A 130 5.00 -7.10 3.02
CA VAL A 130 5.36 -7.57 1.68
C VAL A 130 4.15 -8.23 1.04
N VAL A 131 3.74 -7.70 -0.10
CA VAL A 131 2.62 -8.24 -0.89
C VAL A 131 3.16 -9.14 -1.99
N PRO A 132 2.69 -10.38 -2.08
CA PRO A 132 3.11 -11.31 -3.13
C PRO A 132 2.45 -10.97 -4.49
N PRO A 133 3.13 -11.29 -5.62
CA PRO A 133 2.68 -10.91 -6.96
C PRO A 133 1.30 -11.43 -7.35
N HIS A 134 0.85 -12.57 -6.83
CA HIS A 134 -0.45 -13.15 -7.16
C HIS A 134 -1.66 -12.34 -6.64
N LEU A 135 -1.44 -11.36 -5.76
CA LEU A 135 -2.46 -10.44 -5.28
C LEU A 135 -2.50 -9.13 -6.09
N ILE A 136 -1.54 -8.91 -6.98
CA ILE A 136 -1.36 -7.66 -7.73
C ILE A 136 -1.84 -7.86 -9.16
N SER A 137 -2.72 -6.98 -9.63
CA SER A 137 -3.24 -7.00 -11.01
C SER A 137 -2.28 -6.37 -12.00
N GLY A 138 -1.51 -5.37 -11.57
CA GLY A 138 -0.50 -4.73 -12.40
C GLY A 138 0.35 -3.73 -11.64
N VAL A 139 1.56 -3.50 -12.14
CA VAL A 139 2.50 -2.47 -11.67
C VAL A 139 2.52 -1.35 -12.69
N VAL A 140 2.09 -0.17 -12.28
CA VAL A 140 2.04 1.05 -13.09
C VAL A 140 3.35 1.80 -12.92
N THR A 141 4.09 1.93 -14.02
CA THR A 141 5.41 2.57 -14.05
C THR A 141 5.42 3.76 -15.02
N ASP A 142 6.52 4.46 -15.12
CA ASP A 142 6.78 5.51 -16.11
C ASP A 142 6.85 4.97 -17.56
N LYS A 143 7.03 3.66 -17.73
CA LYS A 143 7.11 3.00 -19.06
C LYS A 143 5.83 2.27 -19.47
N GLY A 144 4.88 2.14 -18.57
CA GLY A 144 3.61 1.46 -18.79
C GLY A 144 3.16 0.59 -17.62
N VAL A 145 2.19 -0.28 -17.89
CA VAL A 145 1.66 -1.22 -16.89
C VAL A 145 2.23 -2.62 -17.17
N TYR A 146 2.86 -3.20 -16.18
CA TYR A 146 3.48 -4.52 -16.26
C TYR A 146 2.74 -5.53 -15.40
N VAL A 147 2.67 -6.76 -15.88
CA VAL A 147 2.25 -7.91 -15.06
C VAL A 147 3.34 -8.18 -14.02
N PRO A 148 3.01 -8.39 -12.73
CA PRO A 148 4.01 -8.54 -11.67
C PRO A 148 5.08 -9.60 -11.92
N TYR A 149 4.71 -10.71 -12.60
CA TYR A 149 5.61 -11.83 -12.87
C TYR A 149 6.65 -11.59 -14.00
N VAL A 150 6.58 -10.47 -14.70
CA VAL A 150 7.45 -10.16 -15.84
C VAL A 150 8.11 -8.79 -15.71
N LEU A 151 8.36 -8.32 -14.48
CA LEU A 151 8.94 -7.00 -14.21
C LEU A 151 10.36 -6.83 -14.76
N ASP A 152 11.07 -7.91 -15.06
CA ASP A 152 12.36 -7.83 -15.76
C ASP A 152 12.25 -7.09 -17.09
N GLN A 153 11.12 -7.22 -17.80
CA GLN A 153 10.86 -6.53 -19.06
C GLN A 153 10.87 -4.99 -18.92
N TYR A 154 10.62 -4.46 -17.73
CA TYR A 154 10.73 -3.03 -17.45
C TYR A 154 12.15 -2.52 -17.74
N PHE A 155 13.18 -3.29 -17.42
CA PHE A 155 14.58 -2.89 -17.59
C PHE A 155 15.04 -2.95 -19.04
N ASP A 156 14.36 -3.74 -19.87
CA ASP A 156 14.65 -3.91 -21.29
C ASP A 156 13.82 -2.94 -22.17
N THR A 157 12.81 -2.29 -21.60
CA THR A 157 11.93 -1.36 -22.32
C THR A 157 12.48 0.07 -22.24
N GLU A 158 12.57 0.74 -23.39
CA GLU A 158 12.86 2.18 -23.44
C GLU A 158 11.66 3.00 -22.92
N ALA A 159 11.94 4.12 -22.26
CA ALA A 159 10.89 5.02 -21.82
C ALA A 159 10.17 5.64 -23.02
N LYS A 160 8.84 5.56 -23.05
CA LYS A 160 8.04 6.29 -24.03
C LYS A 160 8.08 7.77 -23.66
N VAL A 161 8.64 8.59 -24.53
CA VAL A 161 8.57 10.05 -24.39
C VAL A 161 7.18 10.48 -24.86
N PHE A 162 6.33 10.90 -23.92
CA PHE A 162 5.07 11.55 -24.24
C PHE A 162 5.34 13.05 -24.30
N TYR A 163 5.16 13.61 -25.49
CA TYR A 163 5.19 15.07 -25.71
C TYR A 163 3.79 15.64 -25.49
#